data_7b560593e4c1f2cbff1b55b169f41497
#
_entry.id   7b560593e4c1f2cbff1b55b169f41497
#
_cell.length_a   1.000
_cell.length_b   1.000
_cell.length_c   1.000
_cell.angle_alpha   90.00
_cell.angle_beta   90.00
_cell.angle_gamma   90.00
#
_symmetry.space_group_name_H-M   'P 1'
#
loop_
_entity.id
_entity.type
_entity.pdbx_description
1 polymer ?
#
loop_
_entity_poly.entity_id
_entity_poly.type
_entity_poly.pdbx_seq_one_letter_code
_entity_poly.pdbx_strand_id
1 'polypeptide(L)'
;AYQVVATPADGYQFMGWYDVSNKKYISTSAKAALNIDSDCTITARFASKTAALFETGGQPFDNLGDAVTYAQANGQSKITLAADGSISGSYTIPAGITLLIPFDAAGTLYTDAPAAIRTTPESKPFRTLTMSEGTSITVNGAISLGGRYFAAGGGQQGRPIGDYGYIKMADNSSITVKNGGKLYAWGFISGSGSVLAESGATVYEF
;
A
#
# COMPACT_ATOMS: atom_id res chain seq x y z
N ALA A 1 33.01 -8.74 10.10
CA ALA A 1 32.10 -8.25 9.05
C ALA A 1 32.34 -8.99 7.75
N TYR A 2 31.30 -9.40 7.06
CA TYR A 2 31.35 -10.05 5.75
C TYR A 2 31.11 -9.01 4.67
N GLN A 3 32.02 -8.94 3.70
CA GLN A 3 31.82 -8.07 2.53
C GLN A 3 30.91 -8.78 1.55
N VAL A 4 29.79 -8.11 1.20
CA VAL A 4 28.80 -8.63 0.26
C VAL A 4 28.57 -7.61 -0.86
N VAL A 5 28.33 -8.13 -2.06
CA VAL A 5 28.01 -7.31 -3.24
C VAL A 5 26.84 -7.94 -3.96
N ALA A 6 25.82 -7.16 -4.27
CA ALA A 6 24.69 -7.55 -5.08
C ALA A 6 24.71 -6.78 -6.41
N THR A 7 24.58 -7.49 -7.52
CA THR A 7 24.49 -6.90 -8.86
C THR A 7 23.13 -7.25 -9.45
N PRO A 8 22.20 -6.28 -9.60
CA PRO A 8 20.92 -6.52 -10.24
C PRO A 8 21.09 -6.94 -11.69
N ALA A 9 20.25 -7.86 -12.16
CA ALA A 9 20.09 -8.13 -13.58
C ALA A 9 19.40 -6.95 -14.29
N ASP A 10 19.49 -6.90 -15.62
CA ASP A 10 18.79 -5.90 -16.42
C ASP A 10 17.29 -5.93 -16.12
N GLY A 11 16.71 -4.76 -15.94
CA GLY A 11 15.29 -4.62 -15.58
C GLY A 11 14.97 -4.80 -14.09
N TYR A 12 15.97 -5.12 -13.25
CA TYR A 12 15.81 -5.23 -11.80
C TYR A 12 16.61 -4.17 -11.06
N GLN A 13 16.22 -3.91 -9.82
CA GLN A 13 16.99 -3.11 -8.87
C GLN A 13 17.17 -3.85 -7.56
N PHE A 14 18.27 -3.56 -6.89
CA PHE A 14 18.55 -4.13 -5.58
C PHE A 14 17.72 -3.45 -4.50
N MET A 15 17.08 -4.26 -3.65
CA MET A 15 16.20 -3.80 -2.59
C MET A 15 16.88 -3.80 -1.23
N GLY A 16 17.77 -4.72 -1.00
CA GLY A 16 18.48 -4.84 0.26
C GLY A 16 18.90 -6.26 0.60
N TRP A 17 19.73 -6.34 1.62
CA TRP A 17 20.12 -7.59 2.28
C TRP A 17 19.09 -7.90 3.35
N TYR A 18 18.41 -9.02 3.20
CA TYR A 18 17.30 -9.43 4.05
C TYR A 18 17.69 -10.62 4.93
N ASP A 19 17.54 -10.45 6.25
CA ASP A 19 17.69 -11.53 7.23
C ASP A 19 16.36 -12.30 7.28
N VAL A 20 16.39 -13.53 6.78
CA VAL A 20 15.21 -14.40 6.69
C VAL A 20 14.74 -14.83 8.08
N SER A 21 15.68 -15.08 9.00
CA SER A 21 15.38 -15.54 10.35
C SER A 21 14.67 -14.48 11.19
N ASN A 22 15.15 -13.23 11.10
CA ASN A 22 14.61 -12.09 11.83
C ASN A 22 13.59 -11.29 11.03
N LYS A 23 13.30 -11.67 9.78
CA LYS A 23 12.33 -11.05 8.86
C LYS A 23 12.54 -9.53 8.72
N LYS A 24 13.78 -9.08 8.57
CA LYS A 24 14.12 -7.66 8.47
C LYS A 24 15.21 -7.40 7.43
N TYR A 25 15.19 -6.20 6.85
CA TYR A 25 16.33 -5.70 6.07
C TYR A 25 17.45 -5.26 7.02
N ILE A 26 18.69 -5.65 6.70
CA ILE A 26 19.89 -5.32 7.49
C ILE A 26 20.79 -4.32 6.78
N SER A 27 20.63 -4.16 5.48
CA SER A 27 21.28 -3.11 4.69
C SER A 27 20.55 -2.91 3.36
N THR A 28 20.46 -1.68 2.90
CA THR A 28 19.95 -1.31 1.57
C THR A 28 21.08 -0.96 0.59
N SER A 29 22.33 -0.98 1.03
CA SER A 29 23.49 -0.78 0.17
C SER A 29 23.82 -2.05 -0.57
N ALA A 30 23.88 -2.01 -1.91
CA ALA A 30 24.25 -3.15 -2.74
C ALA A 30 25.67 -3.68 -2.44
N LYS A 31 26.55 -2.79 -1.98
CA LYS A 31 27.87 -3.15 -1.46
C LYS A 31 27.90 -2.83 0.03
N ALA A 32 27.96 -3.82 0.87
CA ALA A 32 27.87 -3.66 2.31
C ALA A 32 28.87 -4.54 3.07
N ALA A 33 29.27 -4.08 4.25
CA ALA A 33 29.93 -4.89 5.28
C ALA A 33 28.89 -5.29 6.32
N LEU A 34 28.49 -6.56 6.34
CA LEU A 34 27.48 -7.08 7.24
C LEU A 34 28.11 -7.68 8.49
N ASN A 35 27.69 -7.21 9.66
CA ASN A 35 28.03 -7.85 10.93
C ASN A 35 26.98 -8.94 11.20
N ILE A 36 27.44 -10.17 11.29
CA ILE A 36 26.61 -11.34 11.52
C ILE A 36 27.10 -11.98 12.81
N ASP A 37 26.28 -11.88 13.84
CA ASP A 37 26.66 -12.28 15.22
C ASP A 37 26.10 -13.66 15.60
N SER A 38 25.28 -14.26 14.73
CA SER A 38 24.66 -15.57 14.93
C SER A 38 24.39 -16.25 13.58
N ASP A 39 24.12 -17.55 13.62
CA ASP A 39 23.67 -18.29 12.43
C ASP A 39 22.39 -17.70 11.88
N CYS A 40 22.45 -17.18 10.65
CA CYS A 40 21.28 -16.62 9.95
C CYS A 40 21.39 -16.85 8.44
N THR A 41 20.25 -16.81 7.79
CA THR A 41 20.19 -16.81 6.31
C THR A 41 19.96 -15.39 5.83
N ILE A 42 20.91 -14.86 5.06
CA ILE A 42 20.83 -13.56 4.44
C ILE A 42 20.61 -13.72 2.94
N THR A 43 19.59 -13.03 2.43
CA THR A 43 19.22 -13.07 1.01
C THR A 43 19.33 -11.67 0.40
N ALA A 44 19.94 -11.57 -0.77
CA ALA A 44 19.82 -10.37 -1.59
C ALA A 44 18.43 -10.34 -2.22
N ARG A 45 17.70 -9.25 -2.00
CA ARG A 45 16.38 -9.07 -2.61
C ARG A 45 16.43 -8.06 -3.74
N PHE A 46 15.68 -8.33 -4.79
CA PHE A 46 15.57 -7.52 -6.00
C PHE A 46 14.10 -7.33 -6.35
N ALA A 47 13.76 -6.19 -6.97
CA ALA A 47 12.45 -5.92 -7.54
C ALA A 47 12.56 -5.52 -9.01
N SER A 48 11.52 -5.80 -9.79
CA SER A 48 11.44 -5.37 -11.18
C SER A 48 11.26 -3.86 -11.26
N LYS A 49 12.02 -3.19 -12.13
CA LYS A 49 11.86 -1.74 -12.39
C LYS A 49 10.60 -1.39 -13.16
N THR A 50 10.02 -2.37 -13.86
CA THR A 50 8.93 -2.14 -14.82
C THR A 50 7.57 -2.66 -14.36
N ALA A 51 7.51 -3.45 -13.28
CA ALA A 51 6.29 -4.13 -12.84
C ALA A 51 6.04 -4.01 -11.33
N ALA A 52 6.69 -3.08 -10.66
CA ALA A 52 6.48 -2.90 -9.22
C ALA A 52 5.01 -2.56 -8.92
N LEU A 53 4.39 -3.37 -8.08
CA LEU A 53 3.02 -3.14 -7.65
C LEU A 53 2.95 -2.01 -6.62
N PHE A 54 3.96 -1.91 -5.75
CA PHE A 54 4.05 -0.90 -4.69
C PHE A 54 5.35 -0.11 -4.78
N GLU A 55 5.33 1.10 -4.24
CA GLU A 55 6.49 1.96 -4.10
C GLU A 55 6.50 2.58 -2.69
N THR A 56 7.67 2.65 -2.06
CA THR A 56 7.89 3.37 -0.81
C THR A 56 9.34 3.85 -0.72
N GLY A 57 9.52 5.12 -0.34
CA GLY A 57 10.86 5.73 -0.25
C GLY A 57 11.63 5.72 -1.57
N GLY A 58 10.94 5.82 -2.72
CA GLY A 58 11.54 5.75 -4.05
C GLY A 58 11.95 4.33 -4.47
N GLN A 59 11.58 3.29 -3.69
CA GLN A 59 11.92 1.89 -3.96
C GLN A 59 10.67 1.11 -4.38
N PRO A 60 10.72 0.34 -5.48
CA PRO A 60 9.61 -0.48 -5.96
C PRO A 60 9.57 -1.85 -5.29
N PHE A 61 8.37 -2.40 -5.12
CA PHE A 61 8.11 -3.72 -4.53
C PHE A 61 6.98 -4.43 -5.27
N ASP A 62 7.16 -5.72 -5.51
CA ASP A 62 6.11 -6.56 -6.10
C ASP A 62 5.16 -7.12 -5.04
N ASN A 63 5.54 -7.04 -3.76
CA ASN A 63 4.81 -7.60 -2.63
C ASN A 63 4.56 -6.56 -1.54
N LEU A 64 3.33 -6.49 -1.02
CA LEU A 64 2.95 -5.55 0.03
C LEU A 64 3.71 -5.80 1.35
N GLY A 65 3.95 -7.06 1.70
CA GLY A 65 4.68 -7.41 2.94
C GLY A 65 6.13 -6.92 2.91
N ASP A 66 6.79 -7.01 1.76
CA ASP A 66 8.16 -6.50 1.57
C ASP A 66 8.18 -4.97 1.60
N ALA A 67 7.19 -4.31 0.99
CA ALA A 67 7.05 -2.86 1.05
C ALA A 67 6.83 -2.38 2.49
N VAL A 68 5.98 -3.05 3.27
CA VAL A 68 5.76 -2.76 4.70
C VAL A 68 7.05 -2.94 5.50
N THR A 69 7.74 -4.05 5.30
CA THR A 69 9.00 -4.34 6.01
C THR A 69 10.05 -3.27 5.72
N TYR A 70 10.19 -2.88 4.46
CA TYR A 70 11.12 -1.81 4.07
C TYR A 70 10.71 -0.46 4.67
N ALA A 71 9.42 -0.11 4.60
CA ALA A 71 8.91 1.14 5.13
C ALA A 71 9.22 1.27 6.63
N GLN A 72 8.96 0.22 7.41
CA GLN A 72 9.28 0.19 8.84
C GLN A 72 10.79 0.35 9.11
N ALA A 73 11.62 -0.40 8.37
CA ALA A 73 13.07 -0.39 8.57
C ALA A 73 13.71 0.96 8.19
N ASN A 74 13.09 1.72 7.30
CA ASN A 74 13.63 2.98 6.76
C ASN A 74 12.83 4.22 7.16
N GLY A 75 11.93 4.11 8.15
CA GLY A 75 11.16 5.25 8.66
C GLY A 75 10.20 5.86 7.63
N GLN A 76 9.76 5.08 6.63
CA GLN A 76 8.81 5.54 5.64
C GLN A 76 7.39 5.44 6.19
N SER A 77 6.59 6.48 5.99
CA SER A 77 5.20 6.54 6.46
C SER A 77 4.16 6.25 5.38
N LYS A 78 4.58 6.09 4.13
CA LYS A 78 3.68 5.91 2.99
C LYS A 78 4.16 4.78 2.07
N ILE A 79 3.22 3.92 1.70
CA ILE A 79 3.36 2.91 0.63
C ILE A 79 2.32 3.24 -0.42
N THR A 80 2.72 3.41 -1.67
CA THR A 80 1.84 3.79 -2.78
C THR A 80 1.63 2.61 -3.71
N LEU A 81 0.40 2.34 -4.12
CA LEU A 81 0.10 1.42 -5.22
C LEU A 81 0.58 2.06 -6.53
N ALA A 82 1.69 1.57 -7.07
CA ALA A 82 2.35 2.14 -8.25
C ALA A 82 1.76 1.64 -9.57
N ALA A 83 1.20 0.43 -9.59
CA ALA A 83 0.56 -0.19 -10.74
C ALA A 83 -0.71 -0.93 -10.32
N ASP A 84 -1.61 -1.19 -11.27
CA ASP A 84 -2.74 -2.08 -11.06
C ASP A 84 -2.24 -3.51 -10.84
N GLY A 85 -2.85 -4.21 -9.89
CA GLY A 85 -2.47 -5.60 -9.65
C GLY A 85 -3.23 -6.26 -8.51
N SER A 86 -2.83 -7.50 -8.23
CA SER A 86 -3.51 -8.34 -7.24
C SER A 86 -2.57 -8.72 -6.11
N ILE A 87 -3.14 -8.84 -4.92
CA ILE A 87 -2.48 -9.39 -3.74
C ILE A 87 -3.22 -10.63 -3.25
N SER A 88 -2.48 -11.55 -2.62
CA SER A 88 -3.02 -12.73 -1.97
C SER A 88 -2.29 -13.00 -0.66
N GLY A 89 -2.99 -13.53 0.33
CA GLY A 89 -2.45 -13.82 1.66
C GLY A 89 -2.87 -12.80 2.72
N SER A 90 -2.12 -12.74 3.81
CA SER A 90 -2.47 -11.91 4.97
C SER A 90 -1.42 -10.82 5.18
N TYR A 91 -1.87 -9.59 5.32
CA TYR A 91 -1.03 -8.41 5.47
C TYR A 91 -1.44 -7.60 6.70
N THR A 92 -0.48 -6.89 7.26
CA THR A 92 -0.75 -5.89 8.30
C THR A 92 -0.14 -4.56 7.88
N ILE A 93 -0.93 -3.50 7.90
CA ILE A 93 -0.46 -2.12 7.76
C ILE A 93 -0.20 -1.60 9.17
N PRO A 94 1.06 -1.43 9.58
CA PRO A 94 1.41 -1.03 10.94
C PRO A 94 1.01 0.42 11.25
N ALA A 95 0.90 0.76 12.53
CA ALA A 95 0.74 2.14 12.97
C ALA A 95 1.84 3.04 12.39
N GLY A 96 1.48 4.24 11.97
CA GLY A 96 2.38 5.20 11.35
C GLY A 96 2.61 4.99 9.84
N ILE A 97 2.10 3.90 9.25
CA ILE A 97 2.18 3.65 7.80
C ILE A 97 0.81 3.80 7.16
N THR A 98 0.76 4.46 6.02
CA THR A 98 -0.42 4.59 5.16
C THR A 98 -0.20 3.83 3.85
N LEU A 99 -1.09 2.89 3.53
CA LEU A 99 -1.22 2.31 2.20
C LEU A 99 -2.11 3.25 1.36
N LEU A 100 -1.52 3.88 0.36
CA LEU A 100 -2.20 4.78 -0.56
C LEU A 100 -2.57 4.06 -1.86
N ILE A 101 -3.85 4.06 -2.19
CA ILE A 101 -4.39 3.69 -3.51
C ILE A 101 -4.69 5.02 -4.22
N PRO A 102 -3.78 5.50 -5.09
CA PRO A 102 -3.85 6.87 -5.58
C PRO A 102 -4.96 7.07 -6.62
N PHE A 103 -5.38 8.31 -6.78
CA PHE A 103 -6.32 8.73 -7.82
C PHE A 103 -5.66 9.57 -8.92
N ASP A 104 -4.38 9.89 -8.77
CA ASP A 104 -3.58 10.67 -9.72
C ASP A 104 -2.11 10.24 -9.71
N ALA A 105 -1.35 10.69 -10.70
CA ALA A 105 0.07 10.38 -10.81
C ALA A 105 0.93 11.04 -9.72
N ALA A 106 0.43 12.08 -9.05
CA ALA A 106 1.15 12.75 -7.98
C ALA A 106 1.10 11.96 -6.66
N GLY A 107 0.21 10.96 -6.56
CA GLY A 107 0.02 10.17 -5.34
C GLY A 107 -0.43 11.05 -4.17
N THR A 108 -1.39 11.95 -4.44
CA THR A 108 -1.91 12.89 -3.45
C THR A 108 -2.64 12.12 -2.34
N LEU A 109 -2.27 12.39 -1.10
CA LEU A 109 -2.90 11.82 0.09
C LEU A 109 -3.88 12.85 0.68
N TYR A 110 -5.13 12.47 0.80
CA TYR A 110 -6.13 13.23 1.55
C TYR A 110 -6.46 12.51 2.86
N THR A 111 -6.26 13.21 3.96
CA THR A 111 -6.67 12.78 5.31
C THR A 111 -7.98 13.45 5.75
N ASP A 112 -8.39 14.50 5.02
CA ASP A 112 -9.65 15.21 5.18
C ASP A 112 -10.45 15.11 3.88
N ALA A 113 -11.74 15.45 3.94
CA ALA A 113 -12.59 15.45 2.75
C ALA A 113 -11.97 16.34 1.65
N PRO A 114 -11.74 15.79 0.45
CA PRO A 114 -11.18 16.58 -0.63
C PRO A 114 -12.16 17.69 -1.05
N ALA A 115 -11.61 18.78 -1.58
CA ALA A 115 -12.43 19.90 -2.05
C ALA A 115 -13.42 19.44 -3.14
N ALA A 116 -14.68 19.83 -3.00
CA ALA A 116 -15.72 19.52 -3.97
C ALA A 116 -15.43 20.16 -5.33
N ILE A 117 -15.57 19.39 -6.40
CA ILE A 117 -15.49 19.88 -7.79
C ILE A 117 -16.89 19.87 -8.39
N ARG A 118 -17.21 20.87 -9.23
CA ARG A 118 -18.53 21.06 -9.83
C ARG A 118 -18.66 20.54 -11.28
N THR A 119 -17.66 19.85 -11.79
CA THR A 119 -17.68 19.28 -13.16
C THR A 119 -17.77 17.78 -13.09
N THR A 120 -18.51 17.15 -13.99
CA THR A 120 -18.72 15.70 -14.06
C THR A 120 -17.94 15.09 -15.25
N PRO A 121 -16.61 14.91 -15.17
CA PRO A 121 -15.93 14.03 -16.11
C PRO A 121 -16.34 12.59 -15.85
N GLU A 122 -16.20 11.72 -16.84
CA GLU A 122 -16.34 10.29 -16.63
C GLU A 122 -15.34 9.82 -15.55
N SER A 123 -15.86 9.16 -14.53
CA SER A 123 -15.04 8.66 -13.44
C SER A 123 -14.53 7.25 -13.77
N LYS A 124 -13.24 7.02 -13.62
CA LYS A 124 -12.60 5.70 -13.80
C LYS A 124 -11.57 5.44 -12.70
N PRO A 125 -11.27 4.17 -12.40
CA PRO A 125 -10.14 3.86 -11.54
C PRO A 125 -8.84 4.40 -12.14
N PHE A 126 -8.05 5.14 -11.33
CA PHE A 126 -6.68 5.49 -11.69
C PHE A 126 -5.73 4.36 -11.34
N ARG A 127 -5.95 3.75 -10.16
CA ARG A 127 -5.25 2.54 -9.72
C ARG A 127 -6.24 1.59 -9.07
N THR A 128 -6.07 0.31 -9.38
CA THR A 128 -6.89 -0.78 -8.82
C THR A 128 -6.02 -1.78 -8.09
N LEU A 129 -6.28 -1.96 -6.80
CA LEU A 129 -5.78 -3.08 -6.02
C LEU A 129 -6.84 -4.17 -5.96
N THR A 130 -6.53 -5.34 -6.50
CA THR A 130 -7.41 -6.51 -6.39
C THR A 130 -6.96 -7.37 -5.22
N MET A 131 -7.85 -7.63 -4.28
CA MET A 131 -7.68 -8.61 -3.23
C MET A 131 -8.24 -9.94 -3.71
N SER A 132 -7.37 -10.93 -3.91
CA SER A 132 -7.75 -12.29 -4.29
C SER A 132 -8.55 -12.97 -3.18
N GLU A 133 -9.23 -14.06 -3.50
CA GLU A 133 -9.99 -14.84 -2.53
C GLU A 133 -9.17 -15.18 -1.28
N GLY A 134 -9.78 -15.03 -0.10
CA GLY A 134 -9.16 -15.29 1.20
C GLY A 134 -8.08 -14.28 1.62
N THR A 135 -7.85 -13.22 0.85
CA THR A 135 -6.87 -12.18 1.21
C THR A 135 -7.37 -11.37 2.41
N SER A 136 -6.49 -11.10 3.36
CA SER A 136 -6.82 -10.24 4.50
C SER A 136 -5.83 -9.10 4.68
N ILE A 137 -6.35 -7.91 5.02
CA ILE A 137 -5.54 -6.75 5.42
C ILE A 137 -6.00 -6.30 6.81
N THR A 138 -5.09 -6.35 7.78
CA THR A 138 -5.28 -5.76 9.10
C THR A 138 -4.68 -4.36 9.13
N VAL A 139 -5.45 -3.34 9.53
CA VAL A 139 -5.07 -1.93 9.47
C VAL A 139 -4.90 -1.38 10.88
N ASN A 140 -3.67 -1.27 11.37
CA ASN A 140 -3.32 -0.54 12.59
C ASN A 140 -2.87 0.90 12.26
N GLY A 141 -2.40 1.14 11.04
CA GLY A 141 -2.08 2.42 10.47
C GLY A 141 -3.24 3.01 9.68
N ALA A 142 -3.05 3.23 8.38
CA ALA A 142 -4.12 3.73 7.53
C ALA A 142 -4.15 3.05 6.15
N ILE A 143 -5.34 2.95 5.58
CA ILE A 143 -5.55 2.83 4.13
C ILE A 143 -6.19 4.12 3.65
N SER A 144 -5.68 4.68 2.56
CA SER A 144 -6.27 5.84 1.91
C SER A 144 -6.54 5.52 0.44
N LEU A 145 -7.80 5.54 0.07
CA LEU A 145 -8.21 5.52 -1.33
C LEU A 145 -8.39 6.97 -1.78
N GLY A 146 -7.52 7.41 -2.66
CA GLY A 146 -7.62 8.74 -3.23
C GLY A 146 -8.87 8.88 -4.09
N GLY A 147 -9.41 10.08 -4.14
CA GLY A 147 -10.57 10.40 -4.94
C GLY A 147 -10.95 11.86 -4.79
N ARG A 148 -11.82 12.32 -5.66
CA ARG A 148 -12.46 13.62 -5.58
C ARG A 148 -13.96 13.38 -5.54
N TYR A 149 -14.71 14.17 -4.82
CA TYR A 149 -16.14 14.00 -4.77
C TYR A 149 -16.90 15.22 -5.28
N PHE A 150 -18.10 14.96 -5.76
CA PHE A 150 -19.02 15.99 -6.22
C PHE A 150 -19.99 16.35 -5.09
N ALA A 151 -19.96 17.59 -4.65
CA ALA A 151 -21.01 18.12 -3.82
C ALA A 151 -22.20 18.49 -4.71
N ALA A 152 -23.19 17.62 -4.79
CA ALA A 152 -24.46 17.95 -5.45
C ALA A 152 -25.22 18.95 -4.59
N GLY A 153 -25.53 20.11 -5.15
CA GLY A 153 -26.57 20.98 -4.56
C GLY A 153 -27.93 20.27 -4.61
N GLY A 154 -28.65 20.22 -3.49
CA GLY A 154 -30.02 19.73 -3.47
C GLY A 154 -30.25 18.29 -3.05
N GLY A 155 -29.52 17.79 -2.05
CA GLY A 155 -29.87 16.54 -1.33
C GLY A 155 -29.46 15.23 -2.03
N GLN A 156 -28.65 15.27 -3.07
CA GLN A 156 -28.01 14.07 -3.60
C GLN A 156 -26.71 13.81 -2.86
N GLN A 157 -26.50 12.57 -2.43
CA GLN A 157 -25.23 12.15 -1.86
C GLN A 157 -24.10 12.42 -2.83
N GLY A 158 -22.99 12.99 -2.32
CA GLY A 158 -21.79 13.17 -3.10
C GLY A 158 -21.32 11.82 -3.66
N ARG A 159 -20.88 11.82 -4.90
CA ARG A 159 -20.23 10.63 -5.50
C ARG A 159 -18.86 11.02 -6.02
N PRO A 160 -17.92 10.09 -6.03
CA PRO A 160 -16.62 10.36 -6.63
C PRO A 160 -16.78 10.83 -8.07
N ILE A 161 -16.00 11.85 -8.43
CA ILE A 161 -15.89 12.36 -9.78
C ILE A 161 -14.42 12.42 -10.18
N GLY A 162 -14.17 12.20 -11.46
CA GLY A 162 -12.81 12.07 -11.96
C GLY A 162 -12.19 10.73 -11.56
N ASP A 163 -10.89 10.62 -11.70
CA ASP A 163 -10.18 9.39 -11.41
C ASP A 163 -10.13 9.12 -9.89
N TYR A 164 -10.12 7.86 -9.51
CA TYR A 164 -10.16 7.42 -8.11
C TYR A 164 -9.29 6.19 -7.86
N GLY A 165 -8.89 6.01 -6.62
CA GLY A 165 -8.31 4.77 -6.13
C GLY A 165 -9.39 3.72 -5.90
N TYR A 166 -9.13 2.46 -6.27
CA TYR A 166 -10.12 1.40 -6.19
C TYR A 166 -9.55 0.14 -5.54
N ILE A 167 -10.30 -0.43 -4.61
CA ILE A 167 -10.05 -1.78 -4.07
C ILE A 167 -11.18 -2.69 -4.53
N LYS A 168 -10.82 -3.74 -5.28
CA LYS A 168 -11.74 -4.81 -5.69
C LYS A 168 -11.50 -6.03 -4.78
N MET A 169 -12.55 -6.47 -4.10
CA MET A 169 -12.48 -7.54 -3.11
C MET A 169 -13.17 -8.80 -3.63
N ALA A 170 -12.43 -9.89 -3.72
CA ALA A 170 -12.99 -11.21 -4.04
C ALA A 170 -13.65 -11.86 -2.79
N ASP A 171 -14.25 -13.02 -2.99
CA ASP A 171 -14.90 -13.78 -1.92
C ASP A 171 -13.93 -14.08 -0.77
N ASN A 172 -14.45 -14.10 0.44
CA ASN A 172 -13.69 -14.36 1.66
C ASN A 172 -12.49 -13.43 1.90
N SER A 173 -12.35 -12.35 1.12
CA SER A 173 -11.35 -11.33 1.42
C SER A 173 -11.86 -10.34 2.47
N SER A 174 -10.95 -9.73 3.23
CA SER A 174 -11.34 -8.83 4.32
C SER A 174 -10.35 -7.69 4.55
N ILE A 175 -10.88 -6.53 4.92
CA ILE A 175 -10.13 -5.42 5.49
C ILE A 175 -10.64 -5.21 6.90
N THR A 176 -9.78 -5.34 7.90
CA THR A 176 -10.13 -5.11 9.32
C THR A 176 -9.39 -3.89 9.83
N VAL A 177 -10.13 -2.82 10.12
CA VAL A 177 -9.58 -1.60 10.69
C VAL A 177 -9.61 -1.74 12.21
N LYS A 178 -8.44 -1.79 12.81
CA LYS A 178 -8.24 -1.99 14.26
C LYS A 178 -8.43 -0.69 15.03
N ASN A 179 -8.53 -0.80 16.34
CA ASN A 179 -8.53 0.35 17.24
C ASN A 179 -7.32 1.28 16.93
N GLY A 180 -7.59 2.56 16.69
CA GLY A 180 -6.60 3.55 16.25
C GLY A 180 -6.24 3.51 14.77
N GLY A 181 -6.62 2.46 14.04
CA GLY A 181 -6.48 2.38 12.60
C GLY A 181 -7.47 3.27 11.85
N LYS A 182 -7.17 3.59 10.60
CA LYS A 182 -7.95 4.53 9.79
C LYS A 182 -8.20 4.00 8.38
N LEU A 183 -9.40 4.24 7.87
CA LEU A 183 -9.76 4.01 6.47
C LEU A 183 -10.34 5.30 5.89
N TYR A 184 -9.64 5.89 4.94
CA TYR A 184 -10.11 7.05 4.16
C TYR A 184 -10.60 6.56 2.81
N ALA A 185 -11.91 6.31 2.70
CA ALA A 185 -12.54 5.74 1.50
C ALA A 185 -13.07 6.86 0.56
N TRP A 186 -12.18 7.72 0.08
CA TRP A 186 -12.50 8.76 -0.90
C TRP A 186 -12.59 8.24 -2.35
N GLY A 187 -12.18 6.99 -2.57
CA GLY A 187 -12.36 6.23 -3.80
C GLY A 187 -13.45 5.18 -3.63
N PHE A 188 -13.26 4.02 -4.25
CA PHE A 188 -14.22 2.93 -4.19
C PHE A 188 -13.64 1.65 -3.58
N ILE A 189 -14.45 0.97 -2.79
CA ILE A 189 -14.27 -0.42 -2.39
C ILE A 189 -15.50 -1.18 -2.87
N SER A 190 -15.31 -2.25 -3.62
CA SER A 190 -16.42 -3.11 -4.04
C SER A 190 -16.02 -4.57 -4.15
N GLY A 191 -17.02 -5.44 -4.29
CA GLY A 191 -16.87 -6.88 -4.41
C GLY A 191 -17.63 -7.62 -3.32
N SER A 192 -17.31 -8.89 -3.14
CA SER A 192 -17.98 -9.80 -2.18
C SER A 192 -17.23 -9.97 -0.86
N GLY A 193 -16.09 -9.31 -0.70
CA GLY A 193 -15.34 -9.28 0.56
C GLY A 193 -16.01 -8.42 1.64
N SER A 194 -15.40 -8.34 2.81
CA SER A 194 -15.91 -7.60 3.97
C SER A 194 -14.95 -6.52 4.45
N VAL A 195 -15.51 -5.38 4.88
CA VAL A 195 -14.78 -4.33 5.60
C VAL A 195 -15.34 -4.26 7.02
N LEU A 196 -14.48 -4.45 8.01
CA LEU A 196 -14.82 -4.46 9.43
C LEU A 196 -14.06 -3.33 10.13
N ALA A 197 -14.75 -2.55 10.95
CA ALA A 197 -14.17 -1.55 11.81
C ALA A 197 -14.38 -1.95 13.29
N GLU A 198 -13.29 -2.06 14.03
CA GLU A 198 -13.35 -2.31 15.48
C GLU A 198 -13.68 -1.02 16.25
N SER A 199 -14.08 -1.17 17.51
CA SER A 199 -14.26 -0.03 18.40
C SER A 199 -12.98 0.80 18.50
N GLY A 200 -13.07 2.11 18.26
CA GLY A 200 -11.92 3.02 18.20
C GLY A 200 -11.22 3.11 16.84
N ALA A 201 -11.68 2.36 15.84
CA ALA A 201 -11.30 2.59 14.45
C ALA A 201 -11.97 3.86 13.90
N THR A 202 -11.34 4.48 12.90
CA THR A 202 -11.91 5.62 12.20
C THR A 202 -12.12 5.25 10.73
N VAL A 203 -13.34 5.37 10.24
CA VAL A 203 -13.70 5.17 8.84
C VAL A 203 -14.35 6.44 8.31
N TYR A 204 -13.77 6.98 7.25
CA TYR A 204 -14.34 8.08 6.48
C TYR A 204 -14.84 7.52 5.15
N GLU A 205 -16.12 7.65 4.90
CA GLU A 205 -16.80 7.22 3.66
C GLU A 205 -17.78 8.29 3.20
N PHE A 206 -18.17 8.25 1.92
CA PHE A 206 -19.21 9.09 1.33
C PHE A 206 -20.50 8.32 1.09
#